data_9aa1200f55ed57090e3a8ff177d349b4
#
_entry.id   9aa1200f55ed57090e3a8ff177d349b4
#
_cell.length_a   1.000
_cell.length_b   1.000
_cell.length_c   1.000
_cell.angle_alpha   90.00
_cell.angle_beta   90.00
_cell.angle_gamma   90.00
#
_symmetry.space_group_name_H-M   'P 1'
#
loop_
_entity.id
_entity.type
_entity.pdbx_description
1 polymer ?
#
loop_
_entity_poly.entity_id
_entity_poly.type
_entity_poly.pdbx_seq_one_letter_code
_entity_poly.pdbx_strand_id
1 'polypeptide(L)'
;MHRIETCVGVVTATLHENGEVSVANVPSFRKAKGVEVEMAGVGKVVGDVAWGGNWFYLVEEEEMKLELANVESLTERAWKIRQAVNAQGWPEVDHVELFGKGMNGGNARNFVLCPGKAYDRSPCGTGTSAKLACLAADEKLKEGEMWIQESILGSKFVGQYRREGDFIIPTVRGSAHVTGEGVLILGEGDPFCWGIGM
;
A
#
# COMPACT_ATOMS: atom_id res chain seq x y z
N MET A 1 -4.59 12.80 19.32
CA MET A 1 -3.39 12.14 18.73
C MET A 1 -3.12 10.87 19.51
N HIS A 2 -2.96 9.72 18.83
CA HIS A 2 -2.73 8.40 19.41
C HIS A 2 -1.48 7.78 18.83
N ARG A 3 -0.62 7.23 19.68
CA ARG A 3 0.54 6.45 19.26
C ARG A 3 0.14 4.97 19.29
N ILE A 4 0.37 4.27 18.18
CA ILE A 4 -0.01 2.87 18.00
C ILE A 4 1.25 2.10 17.68
N GLU A 5 1.58 1.11 18.51
CA GLU A 5 2.66 0.17 18.24
C GLU A 5 2.20 -0.86 17.21
N THR A 6 3.03 -1.09 16.22
CA THR A 6 2.81 -2.07 15.16
C THR A 6 4.04 -2.99 15.05
N CYS A 7 3.91 -4.10 14.31
CA CYS A 7 5.03 -5.02 14.09
C CYS A 7 6.25 -4.40 13.36
N VAL A 8 6.07 -3.22 12.75
CA VAL A 8 7.12 -2.52 11.99
C VAL A 8 7.54 -1.18 12.60
N GLY A 9 7.00 -0.83 13.76
CA GLY A 9 7.32 0.39 14.49
C GLY A 9 6.09 1.14 14.98
N VAL A 10 6.31 2.32 15.58
CA VAL A 10 5.23 3.15 16.11
C VAL A 10 4.73 4.10 15.04
N VAL A 11 3.42 4.06 14.80
CA VAL A 11 2.71 5.05 13.96
C VAL A 11 1.93 6.03 14.84
N THR A 12 1.62 7.18 14.28
CA THR A 12 0.85 8.21 15.00
C THR A 12 -0.44 8.50 14.24
N ALA A 13 -1.59 8.24 14.87
CA ALA A 13 -2.90 8.54 14.33
C ALA A 13 -3.48 9.83 14.94
N THR A 14 -4.02 10.68 14.09
CA THR A 14 -4.70 11.92 14.49
C THR A 14 -6.13 11.92 13.95
N LEU A 15 -7.11 11.89 14.84
CA LEU A 15 -8.52 12.06 14.48
C LEU A 15 -8.80 13.55 14.29
N HIS A 16 -9.41 13.90 13.16
CA HIS A 16 -9.83 15.24 12.81
C HIS A 16 -11.32 15.47 13.15
N GLU A 17 -11.72 16.72 13.32
CA GLU A 17 -13.10 17.10 13.67
C GLU A 17 -14.14 16.64 12.62
N ASN A 18 -13.73 16.53 11.35
CA ASN A 18 -14.59 16.04 10.27
C ASN A 18 -14.70 14.50 10.20
N GLY A 19 -14.11 13.77 11.17
CA GLY A 19 -14.13 12.31 11.23
C GLY A 19 -13.05 11.61 10.39
N GLU A 20 -12.23 12.36 9.65
CA GLU A 20 -11.07 11.77 8.96
C GLU A 20 -9.93 11.47 9.94
N VAL A 21 -9.06 10.57 9.55
CA VAL A 21 -7.87 10.21 10.32
C VAL A 21 -6.63 10.38 9.45
N SER A 22 -5.61 11.06 10.01
CA SER A 22 -4.26 11.07 9.45
C SER A 22 -3.38 10.10 10.20
N VAL A 23 -2.60 9.30 9.48
CA VAL A 23 -1.61 8.39 10.04
C VAL A 23 -0.23 8.81 9.56
N ALA A 24 0.62 9.29 10.48
CA ALA A 24 2.05 9.42 10.22
C ALA A 24 2.66 8.00 10.37
N ASN A 25 3.10 7.48 9.24
CA ASN A 25 3.56 6.09 9.10
C ASN A 25 5.05 5.97 9.48
N VAL A 26 5.56 4.74 9.43
CA VAL A 26 6.99 4.45 9.64
C VAL A 26 7.85 5.07 8.53
N PRO A 27 9.17 5.27 8.76
CA PRO A 27 10.09 5.73 7.72
C PRO A 27 9.98 4.87 6.46
N SER A 28 9.83 5.53 5.32
CA SER A 28 9.60 4.88 4.02
C SER A 28 10.68 5.29 3.03
N PHE A 29 11.04 4.38 2.12
CA PHE A 29 12.11 4.58 1.15
C PHE A 29 11.95 3.70 -0.09
N ARG A 30 12.53 4.13 -1.21
CA ARG A 30 12.71 3.29 -2.40
C ARG A 30 14.05 2.54 -2.30
N LYS A 31 14.00 1.21 -2.36
CA LYS A 31 15.18 0.34 -2.32
C LYS A 31 15.86 0.21 -3.68
N ALA A 32 15.06 0.05 -4.73
CA ALA A 32 15.58 -0.05 -6.09
C ALA A 32 14.61 0.57 -7.08
N LYS A 33 15.17 1.21 -8.12
CA LYS A 33 14.43 1.84 -9.21
C LYS A 33 14.54 1.00 -10.47
N GLY A 34 13.43 0.88 -11.21
CA GLY A 34 13.41 0.29 -12.54
C GLY A 34 13.86 -1.16 -12.57
N VAL A 35 13.47 -1.93 -11.56
CA VAL A 35 13.75 -3.37 -11.50
C VAL A 35 12.98 -4.06 -12.61
N GLU A 36 13.70 -4.76 -13.50
CA GLU A 36 13.10 -5.56 -14.57
C GLU A 36 12.89 -6.98 -14.10
N VAL A 37 11.71 -7.55 -14.38
CA VAL A 37 11.41 -8.97 -14.17
C VAL A 37 10.81 -9.60 -15.43
N GLU A 38 11.23 -10.80 -15.74
CA GLU A 38 10.71 -11.59 -16.86
C GLU A 38 9.48 -12.39 -16.42
N MET A 39 8.40 -12.26 -17.17
CA MET A 39 7.18 -13.05 -16.95
C MET A 39 6.94 -14.00 -18.11
N ALA A 40 6.89 -15.30 -17.82
CA ALA A 40 6.64 -16.32 -18.84
C ALA A 40 5.35 -16.03 -19.64
N GLY A 41 5.48 -15.90 -20.95
CA GLY A 41 4.36 -15.67 -21.88
C GLY A 41 3.81 -14.24 -21.92
N VAL A 42 4.40 -13.29 -21.15
CA VAL A 42 3.97 -11.88 -21.11
C VAL A 42 5.11 -10.93 -21.51
N GLY A 43 6.36 -11.31 -21.21
CA GLY A 43 7.54 -10.46 -21.45
C GLY A 43 8.02 -9.77 -20.19
N LYS A 44 8.68 -8.61 -20.35
CA LYS A 44 9.28 -7.86 -19.25
C LYS A 44 8.27 -6.93 -18.58
N VAL A 45 8.35 -6.88 -17.25
CA VAL A 45 7.67 -5.87 -16.42
C VAL A 45 8.72 -5.09 -15.66
N VAL A 46 8.57 -3.77 -15.62
CA VAL A 46 9.50 -2.85 -14.94
C VAL A 46 8.76 -2.15 -13.81
N GLY A 47 9.37 -2.12 -12.64
CA GLY A 47 8.80 -1.46 -11.47
C GLY A 47 9.86 -1.04 -10.46
N ASP A 48 9.43 -0.36 -9.42
CA ASP A 48 10.27 0.04 -8.30
C ASP A 48 10.04 -0.89 -7.10
N VAL A 49 11.10 -1.23 -6.37
CA VAL A 49 10.99 -1.90 -5.07
C VAL A 49 11.09 -0.85 -3.97
N ALA A 50 10.07 -0.77 -3.12
CA ALA A 50 9.99 0.23 -2.07
C ALA A 50 9.37 -0.31 -0.78
N TRP A 51 9.72 0.33 0.34
CA TRP A 51 9.21 0.07 1.67
C TRP A 51 8.29 1.20 2.13
N GLY A 52 7.10 0.84 2.60
CA GLY A 52 6.13 1.77 3.19
C GLY A 52 5.46 1.22 4.47
N GLY A 53 6.11 0.25 5.14
CA GLY A 53 5.54 -0.57 6.21
C GLY A 53 5.29 -2.02 5.77
N ASN A 54 5.31 -2.26 4.46
CA ASN A 54 5.38 -3.54 3.77
C ASN A 54 6.30 -3.37 2.56
N TRP A 55 6.73 -4.47 1.95
CA TRP A 55 7.52 -4.44 0.74
C TRP A 55 6.64 -4.48 -0.51
N PHE A 56 6.79 -3.48 -1.33
CA PHE A 56 6.03 -3.30 -2.55
C PHE A 56 6.90 -3.42 -3.80
N TYR A 57 6.33 -4.01 -4.84
CA TYR A 57 6.77 -3.82 -6.22
C TYR A 57 5.71 -2.95 -6.91
N LEU A 58 6.12 -1.74 -7.29
CA LEU A 58 5.25 -0.69 -7.83
C LEU A 58 5.41 -0.62 -9.35
N VAL A 59 4.33 -0.83 -10.09
CA VAL A 59 4.34 -0.94 -11.55
C VAL A 59 3.35 0.06 -12.16
N GLU A 60 3.77 0.81 -13.15
CA GLU A 60 2.82 1.56 -14.00
C GLU A 60 2.12 0.57 -14.95
N GLU A 61 0.79 0.53 -14.89
CA GLU A 61 -0.04 -0.39 -15.68
C GLU A 61 -0.70 0.37 -16.83
N GLU A 62 -0.28 0.09 -18.04
CA GLU A 62 -0.77 0.75 -19.24
C GLU A 62 -1.67 -0.17 -20.10
N GLU A 63 -1.59 -1.49 -19.90
CA GLU A 63 -2.29 -2.47 -20.72
C GLU A 63 -3.72 -2.73 -20.24
N MET A 64 -3.95 -2.65 -18.92
CA MET A 64 -5.23 -2.99 -18.31
C MET A 64 -5.84 -1.79 -17.60
N LYS A 65 -7.14 -1.57 -17.79
CA LYS A 65 -7.87 -0.56 -17.04
C LYS A 65 -8.05 -1.00 -15.59
N LEU A 66 -7.70 -0.10 -14.65
CA LEU A 66 -7.89 -0.31 -13.22
C LEU A 66 -9.35 -0.05 -12.82
N GLU A 67 -10.22 -0.98 -13.14
CA GLU A 67 -11.66 -0.94 -12.90
C GLU A 67 -12.13 -2.24 -12.26
N LEU A 68 -13.22 -2.19 -11.47
CA LEU A 68 -13.78 -3.36 -10.79
C LEU A 68 -14.13 -4.51 -11.74
N ALA A 69 -14.56 -4.19 -12.97
CA ALA A 69 -14.86 -5.20 -13.98
C ALA A 69 -13.66 -6.08 -14.34
N ASN A 70 -12.44 -5.59 -14.10
CA ASN A 70 -11.18 -6.26 -14.40
C ASN A 70 -10.49 -6.86 -13.17
N VAL A 71 -11.13 -6.86 -12.00
CA VAL A 71 -10.50 -7.21 -10.72
C VAL A 71 -9.87 -8.60 -10.72
N GLU A 72 -10.52 -9.59 -11.33
CA GLU A 72 -9.99 -10.95 -11.43
C GLU A 72 -8.73 -11.00 -12.29
N SER A 73 -8.77 -10.38 -13.47
CA SER A 73 -7.63 -10.30 -14.39
C SER A 73 -6.46 -9.51 -13.80
N LEU A 74 -6.75 -8.41 -13.08
CA LEU A 74 -5.75 -7.61 -12.35
C LEU A 74 -5.11 -8.43 -11.23
N THR A 75 -5.90 -9.20 -10.49
CA THR A 75 -5.42 -10.11 -9.44
C THR A 75 -4.47 -11.16 -10.01
N GLU A 76 -4.85 -11.81 -11.11
CA GLU A 76 -4.01 -12.83 -11.76
C GLU A 76 -2.72 -12.21 -12.33
N ARG A 77 -2.80 -11.01 -12.95
CA ARG A 77 -1.62 -10.29 -13.45
C ARG A 77 -0.66 -9.92 -12.30
N ALA A 78 -1.19 -9.27 -11.27
CA ALA A 78 -0.38 -8.86 -10.11
C ALA A 78 0.22 -10.08 -9.37
N TRP A 79 -0.51 -11.19 -9.30
CA TRP A 79 0.01 -12.43 -8.72
C TRP A 79 1.18 -13.02 -9.52
N LYS A 80 1.07 -13.05 -10.85
CA LYS A 80 2.18 -13.49 -11.71
C LYS A 80 3.40 -12.57 -11.59
N ILE A 81 3.17 -11.26 -11.53
CA ILE A 81 4.23 -10.27 -11.27
C ILE A 81 4.92 -10.58 -9.94
N ARG A 82 4.15 -10.79 -8.86
CA ARG A 82 4.72 -11.10 -7.54
C ARG A 82 5.57 -12.37 -7.56
N GLN A 83 5.08 -13.44 -8.20
CA GLN A 83 5.84 -14.69 -8.33
C GLN A 83 7.16 -14.46 -9.10
N ALA A 84 7.12 -13.69 -10.18
CA ALA A 84 8.31 -13.37 -10.97
C ALA A 84 9.32 -12.53 -10.18
N VAL A 85 8.86 -11.50 -9.47
CA VAL A 85 9.69 -10.64 -8.61
C VAL A 85 10.38 -11.45 -7.52
N ASN A 86 9.61 -12.30 -6.80
CA ASN A 86 10.17 -13.12 -5.73
C ASN A 86 11.21 -14.13 -6.27
N ALA A 87 10.96 -14.74 -7.43
CA ALA A 87 11.89 -15.70 -8.04
C ALA A 87 13.17 -15.05 -8.60
N GLN A 88 13.13 -13.74 -8.91
CA GLN A 88 14.22 -13.01 -9.56
C GLN A 88 14.98 -12.07 -8.61
N GLY A 89 15.02 -12.38 -7.32
CA GLY A 89 15.94 -11.76 -6.37
C GLY A 89 15.31 -10.82 -5.35
N TRP A 90 13.96 -10.73 -5.30
CA TRP A 90 13.24 -9.90 -4.34
C TRP A 90 12.22 -10.71 -3.53
N PRO A 91 12.67 -11.72 -2.76
CA PRO A 91 11.77 -12.62 -2.03
C PRO A 91 10.97 -11.91 -0.91
N GLU A 92 11.46 -10.75 -0.43
CA GLU A 92 10.78 -9.93 0.59
C GLU A 92 9.53 -9.22 0.07
N VAL A 93 9.38 -9.02 -1.24
CA VAL A 93 8.21 -8.35 -1.82
C VAL A 93 6.96 -9.17 -1.54
N ASP A 94 6.05 -8.59 -0.75
CA ASP A 94 4.81 -9.21 -0.31
C ASP A 94 3.56 -8.58 -0.95
N HIS A 95 3.69 -7.39 -1.53
CA HIS A 95 2.64 -6.67 -2.25
C HIS A 95 3.07 -6.31 -3.67
N VAL A 96 2.10 -6.29 -4.59
CA VAL A 96 2.26 -5.68 -5.92
C VAL A 96 1.20 -4.61 -6.09
N GLU A 97 1.63 -3.43 -6.48
CA GLU A 97 0.75 -2.28 -6.70
C GLU A 97 0.85 -1.82 -8.14
N LEU A 98 -0.28 -1.90 -8.84
CA LEU A 98 -0.42 -1.46 -10.22
C LEU A 98 -1.00 -0.04 -10.22
N PHE A 99 -0.38 0.87 -10.96
CA PHE A 99 -0.79 2.26 -11.07
C PHE A 99 -1.30 2.59 -12.45
N GLY A 100 -2.33 3.38 -12.50
CA GLY A 100 -2.87 3.99 -13.70
C GLY A 100 -3.28 5.43 -13.45
N LYS A 101 -3.77 6.08 -14.49
CA LYS A 101 -4.24 7.47 -14.43
C LYS A 101 -5.39 7.63 -13.45
N GLY A 102 -5.35 8.67 -12.62
CA GLY A 102 -6.48 9.07 -11.78
C GLY A 102 -7.74 9.39 -12.60
N MET A 103 -8.89 8.99 -12.12
CA MET A 103 -10.16 9.14 -12.85
C MET A 103 -11.08 10.20 -12.22
N ASN A 104 -11.03 10.37 -10.90
CA ASN A 104 -11.95 11.25 -10.15
C ASN A 104 -11.21 12.42 -9.49
N GLY A 105 -10.20 12.97 -10.17
CA GLY A 105 -9.39 14.08 -9.67
C GLY A 105 -8.23 13.63 -8.75
N GLY A 106 -7.92 12.32 -8.69
CA GLY A 106 -6.69 11.82 -8.08
C GLY A 106 -5.48 11.98 -9.00
N ASN A 107 -4.29 11.98 -8.42
CA ASN A 107 -3.04 12.00 -9.18
C ASN A 107 -2.80 10.65 -9.86
N ALA A 108 -3.15 9.55 -9.19
CA ALA A 108 -3.13 8.20 -9.74
C ALA A 108 -4.24 7.34 -9.15
N ARG A 109 -4.60 6.28 -9.85
CA ARG A 109 -5.44 5.19 -9.37
C ARG A 109 -4.57 3.95 -9.19
N ASN A 110 -4.88 3.10 -8.22
CA ASN A 110 -4.16 1.87 -8.00
C ASN A 110 -5.07 0.63 -7.92
N PHE A 111 -4.44 -0.51 -8.15
CA PHE A 111 -4.88 -1.83 -7.74
C PHE A 111 -3.77 -2.45 -6.91
N VAL A 112 -4.07 -2.92 -5.72
CA VAL A 112 -3.08 -3.48 -4.79
C VAL A 112 -3.38 -4.94 -4.51
N LEU A 113 -2.44 -5.81 -4.87
CA LEU A 113 -2.45 -7.21 -4.47
C LEU A 113 -1.76 -7.35 -3.12
N CYS A 114 -2.49 -7.86 -2.15
CA CYS A 114 -2.02 -8.20 -0.81
C CYS A 114 -1.61 -9.68 -0.69
N PRO A 115 -0.97 -10.09 0.42
CA PRO A 115 -0.76 -11.50 0.74
C PRO A 115 -2.06 -12.31 0.69
N GLY A 116 -1.96 -13.59 0.30
CA GLY A 116 -3.12 -14.49 0.17
C GLY A 116 -3.99 -14.25 -1.06
N LYS A 117 -3.49 -13.54 -2.08
CA LYS A 117 -4.26 -13.14 -3.29
C LYS A 117 -5.49 -12.26 -2.99
N ALA A 118 -5.54 -11.61 -1.86
CA ALA A 118 -6.54 -10.58 -1.60
C ALA A 118 -6.16 -9.28 -2.31
N TYR A 119 -7.14 -8.46 -2.68
CA TYR A 119 -6.88 -7.10 -3.14
C TYR A 119 -7.40 -6.08 -2.14
N ASP A 120 -6.72 -4.92 -2.07
CA ASP A 120 -7.15 -3.83 -1.21
C ASP A 120 -8.29 -3.04 -1.86
N ARG A 121 -9.35 -2.80 -1.11
CA ARG A 121 -10.47 -1.95 -1.53
C ARG A 121 -10.18 -0.47 -1.31
N SER A 122 -9.28 -0.17 -0.39
CA SER A 122 -8.78 1.18 -0.14
C SER A 122 -7.60 1.52 -1.07
N PRO A 123 -7.13 2.78 -1.10
CA PRO A 123 -5.89 3.13 -1.81
C PRO A 123 -4.61 2.52 -1.21
N CYS A 124 -4.69 1.73 -0.15
CA CYS A 124 -3.60 1.15 0.62
C CYS A 124 -2.68 2.21 1.30
N GLY A 125 -2.67 2.24 2.63
CA GLY A 125 -1.88 3.24 3.38
C GLY A 125 -0.38 3.03 3.26
N THR A 126 0.08 1.78 3.37
CA THR A 126 1.49 1.40 3.21
C THR A 126 1.94 1.49 1.75
N GLY A 127 1.08 1.13 0.79
CA GLY A 127 1.34 1.32 -0.64
C GLY A 127 1.45 2.79 -1.02
N THR A 128 0.52 3.63 -0.57
CA THR A 128 0.63 5.09 -0.74
C THR A 128 1.93 5.62 -0.15
N SER A 129 2.35 5.13 1.04
CA SER A 129 3.63 5.52 1.66
C SER A 129 4.84 5.12 0.80
N ALA A 130 4.85 3.92 0.22
CA ALA A 130 5.88 3.46 -0.70
C ALA A 130 5.90 4.29 -2.00
N LYS A 131 4.72 4.64 -2.55
CA LYS A 131 4.62 5.52 -3.73
C LYS A 131 5.17 6.91 -3.44
N LEU A 132 4.84 7.50 -2.29
CA LEU A 132 5.40 8.79 -1.87
C LEU A 132 6.92 8.75 -1.77
N ALA A 133 7.50 7.64 -1.29
CA ALA A 133 8.95 7.49 -1.23
C ALA A 133 9.57 7.45 -2.64
N CYS A 134 8.95 6.79 -3.60
CA CYS A 134 9.39 6.78 -5.00
C CYS A 134 9.29 8.18 -5.63
N LEU A 135 8.18 8.88 -5.42
CA LEU A 135 7.98 10.25 -5.92
C LEU A 135 8.98 11.24 -5.33
N ALA A 136 9.27 11.13 -4.01
CA ALA A 136 10.26 11.95 -3.33
C ALA A 136 11.69 11.68 -3.84
N ALA A 137 12.02 10.41 -4.10
CA ALA A 137 13.32 10.01 -4.65
C ALA A 137 13.53 10.45 -6.10
N ASP A 138 12.44 10.63 -6.86
CA ASP A 138 12.45 11.13 -8.23
C ASP A 138 12.25 12.65 -8.32
N GLU A 139 12.14 13.34 -7.17
CA GLU A 139 11.85 14.77 -7.09
C GLU A 139 10.55 15.19 -7.81
N LYS A 140 9.62 14.24 -7.99
CA LYS A 140 8.32 14.44 -8.65
C LYS A 140 7.24 14.99 -7.71
N LEU A 141 7.48 14.94 -6.41
CA LEU A 141 6.62 15.50 -5.37
C LEU A 141 7.51 16.21 -4.34
N LYS A 142 7.14 17.41 -3.93
CA LYS A 142 7.87 18.19 -2.91
C LYS A 142 7.41 17.81 -1.51
N GLU A 143 8.27 18.05 -0.53
CA GLU A 143 7.92 17.92 0.88
C GLU A 143 6.70 18.80 1.22
N GLY A 144 5.70 18.20 1.89
CA GLY A 144 4.43 18.85 2.24
C GLY A 144 3.44 19.00 1.09
N GLU A 145 3.83 18.68 -0.15
CA GLU A 145 2.91 18.68 -1.28
C GLU A 145 1.95 17.48 -1.21
N MET A 146 0.68 17.71 -1.56
CA MET A 146 -0.36 16.69 -1.49
C MET A 146 -0.37 15.80 -2.72
N TRP A 147 -0.45 14.49 -2.49
CA TRP A 147 -0.71 13.45 -3.48
C TRP A 147 -2.05 12.80 -3.20
N ILE A 148 -2.93 12.73 -4.18
CA ILE A 148 -4.24 12.08 -4.06
C ILE A 148 -4.17 10.72 -4.74
N GLN A 149 -4.20 9.65 -3.94
CA GLN A 149 -4.25 8.28 -4.41
C GLN A 149 -5.69 7.78 -4.45
N GLU A 150 -6.14 7.29 -5.60
CA GLU A 150 -7.45 6.64 -5.77
C GLU A 150 -7.29 5.12 -5.70
N SER A 151 -8.25 4.44 -5.05
CA SER A 151 -8.36 2.99 -5.08
C SER A 151 -9.09 2.49 -6.33
N ILE A 152 -9.06 1.16 -6.53
CA ILE A 152 -9.87 0.48 -7.55
C ILE A 152 -11.38 0.77 -7.41
N LEU A 153 -11.86 1.04 -6.20
CA LEU A 153 -13.25 1.41 -5.90
C LEU A 153 -13.54 2.90 -6.03
N GLY A 154 -12.51 3.73 -6.22
CA GLY A 154 -12.63 5.19 -6.30
C GLY A 154 -12.61 5.93 -4.96
N SER A 155 -12.37 5.22 -3.83
CA SER A 155 -12.05 5.89 -2.57
C SER A 155 -10.68 6.58 -2.64
N LYS A 156 -10.43 7.56 -1.79
CA LYS A 156 -9.23 8.39 -1.88
C LYS A 156 -8.49 8.46 -0.55
N PHE A 157 -7.16 8.44 -0.65
CA PHE A 157 -6.28 8.91 0.40
C PHE A 157 -5.55 10.16 -0.07
N VAL A 158 -5.30 11.09 0.86
CA VAL A 158 -4.43 12.24 0.66
C VAL A 158 -3.12 11.94 1.38
N GLY A 159 -2.05 11.80 0.61
CA GLY A 159 -0.70 11.56 1.11
C GLY A 159 0.15 12.81 1.03
N GLN A 160 1.04 13.00 1.97
CA GLN A 160 2.14 13.95 1.95
C GLN A 160 3.31 13.37 2.73
N TYR A 161 4.48 13.97 2.65
CA TYR A 161 5.64 13.50 3.42
C TYR A 161 6.47 14.66 3.96
N ARG A 162 7.28 14.39 4.98
CA ARG A 162 8.43 15.17 5.40
C ARG A 162 9.70 14.35 5.24
N ARG A 163 10.84 14.99 4.99
CA ARG A 163 12.14 14.31 4.92
C ARG A 163 12.73 14.12 6.31
N GLU A 164 13.39 12.98 6.49
CA GLU A 164 14.15 12.66 7.70
C GLU A 164 15.42 11.88 7.30
N GLY A 165 16.53 12.61 7.04
CA GLY A 165 17.73 12.01 6.48
C GLY A 165 17.47 11.41 5.10
N ASP A 166 17.85 10.15 4.94
CA ASP A 166 17.71 9.40 3.69
C ASP A 166 16.28 8.82 3.48
N PHE A 167 15.39 8.97 4.46
CA PHE A 167 14.04 8.46 4.44
C PHE A 167 13.01 9.59 4.31
N ILE A 168 11.79 9.21 4.04
CA ILE A 168 10.65 10.08 4.24
C ILE A 168 9.76 9.55 5.37
N ILE A 169 9.06 10.45 6.05
CA ILE A 169 7.97 10.10 6.96
C ILE A 169 6.68 10.48 6.25
N PRO A 170 5.97 9.51 5.67
CA PRO A 170 4.71 9.78 5.01
C PRO A 170 3.59 9.99 6.03
N THR A 171 2.65 10.86 5.67
CA THR A 171 1.38 11.02 6.38
C THR A 171 0.26 10.76 5.38
N VAL A 172 -0.58 9.78 5.68
CA VAL A 172 -1.72 9.39 4.85
C VAL A 172 -2.99 9.73 5.58
N ARG A 173 -3.90 10.46 4.92
CA ARG A 173 -5.20 10.88 5.45
C ARG A 173 -6.33 10.24 4.67
N GLY A 174 -7.32 9.71 5.39
CA GLY A 174 -8.51 9.09 4.83
C GLY A 174 -9.63 9.02 5.86
N SER A 175 -10.72 8.35 5.49
CA SER A 175 -11.89 8.13 6.35
C SER A 175 -12.09 6.64 6.61
N ALA A 176 -12.64 6.33 7.77
CA ALA A 176 -13.10 5.00 8.15
C ALA A 176 -14.45 5.12 8.88
N HIS A 177 -15.25 4.06 8.79
CA HIS A 177 -16.59 4.04 9.38
C HIS A 177 -16.73 2.84 10.30
N VAL A 178 -17.35 3.04 11.45
CA VAL A 178 -17.75 1.94 12.34
C VAL A 178 -18.89 1.16 11.66
N THR A 179 -18.67 -0.13 11.40
CA THR A 179 -19.61 -0.99 10.68
C THR A 179 -20.19 -2.09 11.57
N GLY A 180 -19.74 -2.21 12.80
CA GLY A 180 -20.24 -3.20 13.74
C GLY A 180 -19.67 -3.03 15.14
N GLU A 181 -20.39 -3.54 16.11
CA GLU A 181 -19.97 -3.72 17.51
C GLU A 181 -20.21 -5.16 17.90
N GLY A 182 -19.36 -5.71 18.77
CA GLY A 182 -19.48 -7.08 19.24
C GLY A 182 -18.78 -7.32 20.56
N VAL A 183 -19.06 -8.48 21.18
CA VAL A 183 -18.42 -8.94 22.41
C VAL A 183 -17.61 -10.19 22.09
N LEU A 184 -16.34 -10.21 22.47
CA LEU A 184 -15.51 -11.41 22.45
C LEU A 184 -15.60 -12.10 23.81
N ILE A 185 -15.91 -13.38 23.80
CA ILE A 185 -15.99 -14.20 25.02
C ILE A 185 -14.71 -15.03 25.12
N LEU A 186 -13.90 -14.73 26.13
CA LEU A 186 -12.69 -15.48 26.46
C LEU A 186 -13.06 -16.48 27.58
N GLY A 187 -13.26 -17.75 27.22
CA GLY A 187 -13.64 -18.80 28.16
C GLY A 187 -12.41 -19.51 28.74
N GLU A 188 -12.35 -19.66 30.08
CA GLU A 188 -11.22 -20.35 30.75
C GLU A 188 -11.04 -21.81 30.28
N GLY A 189 -12.10 -22.44 29.79
CA GLY A 189 -12.07 -23.81 29.27
C GLY A 189 -11.67 -23.92 27.78
N ASP A 190 -11.51 -22.80 27.08
CA ASP A 190 -11.04 -22.79 25.69
C ASP A 190 -9.51 -22.71 25.64
N PRO A 191 -8.80 -23.79 25.18
CA PRO A 191 -7.34 -23.82 25.15
C PRO A 191 -6.76 -22.78 24.16
N PHE A 192 -7.57 -22.19 23.29
CA PHE A 192 -7.16 -21.22 22.24
C PHE A 192 -7.64 -19.80 22.49
N CYS A 193 -8.30 -19.52 23.63
CA CYS A 193 -8.89 -18.19 23.89
C CYS A 193 -7.87 -17.04 23.88
N TRP A 194 -6.59 -17.35 24.14
CA TRP A 194 -5.46 -16.39 24.09
C TRP A 194 -4.62 -16.51 22.80
N GLY A 195 -5.10 -17.25 21.82
CA GLY A 195 -4.37 -17.55 20.59
C GLY A 195 -3.50 -18.81 20.71
N ILE A 196 -2.72 -19.06 19.67
CA ILE A 196 -1.79 -20.19 19.62
C ILE A 196 -0.45 -19.72 20.17
N GLY A 197 -0.06 -20.24 21.34
CA GLY A 197 1.28 -20.01 21.88
C GLY A 197 2.35 -20.67 20.98
N MET A 198 3.36 -19.92 20.62
CA MET A 198 4.57 -20.43 19.93
C MET A 198 5.63 -20.80 20.97
#